data_3fbc7caecaea6927d14c01edadf0f658
#
_entry.id   3fbc7caecaea6927d14c01edadf0f658
#
_cell.length_a   1.000
_cell.length_b   1.000
_cell.length_c   1.000
_cell.angle_alpha   90.00
_cell.angle_beta   90.00
_cell.angle_gamma   90.00
#
_symmetry.space_group_name_H-M   'P 1'
#
loop_
_entity.id
_entity.type
_entity.pdbx_description
1 polymer ?
#
loop_
_entity_poly.entity_id
_entity_poly.type
_entity_poly.pdbx_seq_one_letter_code
_entity_poly.pdbx_strand_id
1 'polypeptide(L)'
;AVGKFDIQLSFMERCKPYLENKEEAEKAYQLTLAYYHFFQDNYHKTLAILNDIYPRYITGGLAYTLRANTLQICCYLALTVREKHYDSDHFENAAESFRKFISREGILSAEKKKPFQNFLTMCNAIFKFHFKELMDKSRKEPGKVRLLAKLEKFYRITSKPWLKKMIRE
;
A
#
# COMPACT_ATOMS: atom_id res chain seq x y z
N ALA A 1 -4.84 -8.85 -14.59
CA ALA A 1 -4.86 -9.00 -13.12
C ALA A 1 -6.28 -8.95 -12.56
N VAL A 2 -7.15 -8.05 -13.06
CA VAL A 2 -8.53 -7.85 -12.58
C VAL A 2 -9.33 -9.15 -12.63
N GLY A 3 -9.35 -9.88 -13.74
CA GLY A 3 -10.11 -11.12 -13.88
C GLY A 3 -9.75 -12.24 -12.88
N LYS A 4 -8.52 -12.25 -12.35
CA LYS A 4 -8.15 -13.18 -11.28
C LYS A 4 -8.79 -12.82 -9.94
N PHE A 5 -8.98 -11.53 -9.67
CA PHE A 5 -9.64 -11.07 -8.46
C PHE A 5 -11.15 -11.31 -8.50
N ASP A 6 -11.81 -11.19 -9.66
CA ASP A 6 -13.23 -11.53 -9.81
C ASP A 6 -13.48 -12.99 -9.45
N ILE A 7 -12.64 -13.91 -9.95
CA ILE A 7 -12.70 -15.34 -9.61
C ILE A 7 -12.44 -15.55 -8.11
N GLN A 8 -11.46 -14.87 -7.54
CA GLN A 8 -11.12 -15.01 -6.12
C GLN A 8 -12.25 -14.49 -5.23
N LEU A 9 -12.83 -13.32 -5.52
CA LEU A 9 -13.96 -12.78 -4.76
C LEU A 9 -15.16 -13.70 -4.82
N SER A 10 -15.56 -14.17 -6.01
CA SER A 10 -16.67 -15.10 -6.20
C SER A 10 -16.45 -16.44 -5.46
N PHE A 11 -15.21 -16.94 -5.45
CA PHE A 11 -14.84 -18.11 -4.67
C PHE A 11 -14.99 -17.86 -3.16
N MET A 12 -14.47 -16.75 -2.66
CA MET A 12 -14.55 -16.41 -1.23
C MET A 12 -15.99 -16.21 -0.77
N GLU A 13 -16.85 -15.58 -1.57
CA GLU A 13 -18.28 -15.44 -1.26
C GLU A 13 -18.96 -16.80 -1.10
N ARG A 14 -18.68 -17.73 -2.00
CA ARG A 14 -19.25 -19.11 -1.93
C ARG A 14 -18.71 -19.89 -0.74
N CYS A 15 -17.46 -19.71 -0.35
CA CYS A 15 -16.85 -20.43 0.76
C CYS A 15 -17.19 -19.85 2.14
N LYS A 16 -17.53 -18.56 2.20
CA LYS A 16 -17.79 -17.82 3.45
C LYS A 16 -18.78 -18.51 4.41
N PRO A 17 -19.92 -19.09 3.96
CA PRO A 17 -20.87 -19.78 4.83
C PRO A 17 -20.31 -21.04 5.51
N TYR A 18 -19.26 -21.65 4.91
CA TYR A 18 -18.67 -22.92 5.35
C TYR A 18 -17.44 -22.75 6.24
N LEU A 19 -16.97 -21.50 6.46
CA LEU A 19 -15.82 -21.25 7.29
C LEU A 19 -16.21 -21.19 8.78
N GLU A 20 -15.50 -21.93 9.62
CA GLU A 20 -15.73 -21.98 11.07
C GLU A 20 -15.54 -20.60 11.71
N ASN A 21 -14.50 -19.87 11.31
CA ASN A 21 -14.23 -18.51 11.79
C ASN A 21 -14.78 -17.46 10.81
N LYS A 22 -16.04 -17.08 11.02
CA LYS A 22 -16.73 -16.08 10.17
C LYS A 22 -16.08 -14.71 10.21
N GLU A 23 -15.49 -14.31 11.33
CA GLU A 23 -14.82 -13.01 11.45
C GLU A 23 -13.54 -12.95 10.62
N GLU A 24 -12.70 -13.99 10.67
CA GLU A 24 -11.49 -14.08 9.85
C GLU A 24 -11.83 -14.19 8.35
N ALA A 25 -12.91 -14.91 8.01
CA ALA A 25 -13.41 -14.99 6.64
C ALA A 25 -13.83 -13.61 6.10
N GLU A 26 -14.55 -12.83 6.92
CA GLU A 26 -14.96 -11.47 6.57
C GLU A 26 -13.76 -10.56 6.38
N LYS A 27 -12.79 -10.57 7.29
CA LYS A 27 -11.55 -9.79 7.16
C LYS A 27 -10.82 -10.12 5.87
N ALA A 28 -10.66 -11.41 5.55
CA ALA A 28 -10.00 -11.86 4.33
C ALA A 28 -10.74 -11.39 3.07
N TYR A 29 -12.07 -11.48 3.08
CA TYR A 29 -12.91 -11.01 1.98
C TYR A 29 -12.77 -9.50 1.77
N GLN A 30 -12.91 -8.70 2.81
CA GLN A 30 -12.81 -7.24 2.73
C GLN A 30 -11.41 -6.79 2.26
N LEU A 31 -10.35 -7.42 2.75
CA LEU A 31 -9.00 -7.12 2.26
C LEU A 31 -8.85 -7.47 0.77
N THR A 32 -9.42 -8.59 0.32
CA THR A 32 -9.41 -8.97 -1.10
C THR A 32 -10.19 -7.97 -1.94
N LEU A 33 -11.35 -7.51 -1.46
CA LEU A 33 -12.15 -6.48 -2.11
C LEU A 33 -11.40 -5.15 -2.18
N ALA A 34 -10.66 -4.77 -1.13
CA ALA A 34 -9.80 -3.59 -1.17
C ALA A 34 -8.72 -3.72 -2.24
N TYR A 35 -8.05 -4.87 -2.36
CA TYR A 35 -7.09 -5.13 -3.44
C TYR A 35 -7.73 -5.07 -4.83
N TYR A 36 -8.93 -5.60 -4.99
CA TYR A 36 -9.67 -5.54 -6.25
C TYR A 36 -9.84 -4.09 -6.71
N HIS A 37 -10.35 -3.21 -5.83
CA HIS A 37 -10.50 -1.80 -6.16
C HIS A 37 -9.17 -1.07 -6.37
N PHE A 38 -8.14 -1.43 -5.61
CA PHE A 38 -6.80 -0.89 -5.79
C PHE A 38 -6.22 -1.17 -7.17
N PHE A 39 -6.38 -2.39 -7.69
CA PHE A 39 -5.89 -2.76 -9.02
C PHE A 39 -6.71 -2.15 -10.16
N GLN A 40 -7.88 -1.61 -9.87
CA GLN A 40 -8.68 -0.79 -10.77
C GLN A 40 -8.35 0.71 -10.65
N ASP A 41 -7.30 1.08 -9.92
CA ASP A 41 -6.93 2.47 -9.62
C ASP A 41 -8.03 3.26 -8.83
N ASN A 42 -8.97 2.55 -8.19
CA ASN A 42 -10.05 3.14 -7.40
C ASN A 42 -9.62 3.32 -5.94
N TYR A 43 -8.69 4.24 -5.71
CA TYR A 43 -8.01 4.42 -4.42
C TYR A 43 -8.94 4.92 -3.31
N HIS A 44 -9.89 5.80 -3.62
CA HIS A 44 -10.86 6.28 -2.62
C HIS A 44 -11.72 5.14 -2.08
N LYS A 45 -12.22 4.27 -2.96
CA LYS A 45 -13.02 3.11 -2.54
C LYS A 45 -12.18 2.09 -1.77
N THR A 46 -10.93 1.90 -2.17
CA THR A 46 -9.98 1.08 -1.41
C THR A 46 -9.80 1.60 0.01
N LEU A 47 -9.57 2.91 0.17
CA LEU A 47 -9.41 3.55 1.48
C LEU A 47 -10.68 3.46 2.33
N ALA A 48 -11.87 3.64 1.73
CA ALA A 48 -13.14 3.49 2.45
C ALA A 48 -13.28 2.10 3.05
N ILE A 49 -12.99 1.05 2.28
CA ILE A 49 -13.00 -0.34 2.77
C ILE A 49 -11.95 -0.53 3.87
N LEU A 50 -10.71 -0.06 3.66
CA LEU A 50 -9.64 -0.21 4.67
C LEU A 50 -9.98 0.50 5.97
N ASN A 51 -10.56 1.69 5.93
CA ASN A 51 -10.93 2.45 7.13
C ASN A 51 -12.07 1.78 7.92
N ASP A 52 -13.03 1.16 7.23
CA ASP A 52 -14.12 0.42 7.87
C ASP A 52 -13.61 -0.81 8.65
N ILE A 53 -12.61 -1.47 8.12
CA ILE A 53 -12.03 -2.68 8.71
C ILE A 53 -10.82 -2.41 9.62
N TYR A 54 -10.25 -1.20 9.62
CA TYR A 54 -9.03 -0.86 10.37
C TYR A 54 -9.12 -1.18 11.87
N PRO A 55 -10.21 -0.88 12.60
CA PRO A 55 -10.33 -1.25 14.01
C PRO A 55 -10.24 -2.77 14.26
N ARG A 56 -10.64 -3.58 13.28
CA ARG A 56 -10.66 -5.03 13.33
C ARG A 56 -9.33 -5.68 12.94
N TYR A 57 -8.49 -4.99 12.13
CA TYR A 57 -7.18 -5.52 11.70
C TYR A 57 -6.13 -5.53 12.80
N ILE A 58 -6.20 -4.60 13.75
CA ILE A 58 -5.28 -4.59 14.90
C ILE A 58 -5.38 -5.90 15.68
N THR A 59 -6.55 -6.54 15.66
CA THR A 59 -6.81 -7.83 16.29
C THR A 59 -6.67 -9.04 15.34
N GLY A 60 -6.57 -8.80 14.02
CA GLY A 60 -6.65 -9.82 12.97
C GLY A 60 -5.33 -10.46 12.54
N GLY A 61 -4.27 -10.28 13.31
CA GLY A 61 -2.97 -10.88 13.04
C GLY A 61 -2.03 -10.04 12.17
N LEU A 62 -0.73 -10.26 12.40
CA LEU A 62 0.36 -9.47 11.84
C LEU A 62 0.35 -9.38 10.30
N ALA A 63 0.03 -10.48 9.61
CA ALA A 63 0.05 -10.52 8.15
C ALA A 63 -1.02 -9.60 7.52
N TYR A 64 -2.22 -9.55 8.10
CA TYR A 64 -3.29 -8.65 7.67
C TYR A 64 -2.90 -7.19 7.91
N THR A 65 -2.41 -6.88 9.11
CA THR A 65 -1.97 -5.52 9.47
C THR A 65 -0.90 -4.99 8.51
N LEU A 66 0.11 -5.80 8.19
CA LEU A 66 1.17 -5.43 7.25
C LEU A 66 0.63 -5.16 5.84
N ARG A 67 -0.29 -6.00 5.35
CA ARG A 67 -0.89 -5.86 4.03
C ARG A 67 -1.80 -4.63 3.96
N ALA A 68 -2.67 -4.44 4.94
CA ALA A 68 -3.59 -3.30 5.00
C ALA A 68 -2.83 -1.96 5.06
N ASN A 69 -1.83 -1.83 5.95
CA ASN A 69 -1.01 -0.61 6.02
C ASN A 69 -0.23 -0.35 4.72
N THR A 70 0.34 -1.39 4.11
CA THR A 70 1.02 -1.25 2.81
C THR A 70 0.07 -0.71 1.75
N LEU A 71 -1.14 -1.28 1.67
CA LEU A 71 -2.16 -0.88 0.69
C LEU A 71 -2.65 0.55 0.94
N GLN A 72 -2.88 0.91 2.20
CA GLN A 72 -3.28 2.25 2.61
C GLN A 72 -2.24 3.31 2.20
N ILE A 73 -0.96 3.07 2.46
CA ILE A 73 0.13 3.97 2.04
C ILE A 73 0.19 4.09 0.52
N CYS A 74 0.02 2.98 -0.20
CA CYS A 74 -0.05 3.02 -1.67
C CYS A 74 -1.19 3.93 -2.14
N CYS A 75 -2.39 3.82 -1.56
CA CYS A 75 -3.53 4.65 -1.93
C CYS A 75 -3.27 6.14 -1.63
N TYR A 76 -2.81 6.47 -0.43
CA TYR A 76 -2.51 7.86 -0.07
C TYR A 76 -1.44 8.47 -0.97
N LEU A 77 -0.35 7.74 -1.25
CA LEU A 77 0.69 8.22 -2.17
C LEU A 77 0.14 8.44 -3.58
N ALA A 78 -0.66 7.49 -4.11
CA ALA A 78 -1.26 7.61 -5.44
C ALA A 78 -2.19 8.84 -5.54
N LEU A 79 -3.04 9.06 -4.54
CA LEU A 79 -3.93 10.22 -4.49
C LEU A 79 -3.13 11.53 -4.41
N THR A 80 -2.12 11.60 -3.54
CA THR A 80 -1.25 12.78 -3.44
C THR A 80 -0.53 13.10 -4.76
N VAL A 81 -0.12 12.07 -5.52
CA VAL A 81 0.55 12.26 -6.82
C VAL A 81 -0.42 12.67 -7.92
N ARG A 82 -1.64 12.11 -7.92
CA ARG A 82 -2.63 12.30 -9.01
C ARG A 82 -3.58 13.45 -8.79
N GLU A 83 -3.92 13.73 -7.54
CA GLU A 83 -4.91 14.76 -7.17
C GLU A 83 -4.21 15.94 -6.52
N LYS A 84 -4.09 17.06 -7.26
CA LYS A 84 -3.36 18.26 -6.83
C LYS A 84 -3.81 18.86 -5.48
N HIS A 85 -5.05 18.61 -5.09
CA HIS A 85 -5.66 19.13 -3.85
C HIS A 85 -5.79 18.06 -2.76
N TYR A 86 -5.21 16.85 -2.97
CA TYR A 86 -5.25 15.81 -1.95
C TYR A 86 -4.30 16.16 -0.81
N ASP A 87 -4.80 16.05 0.42
CA ASP A 87 -4.04 16.39 1.62
C ASP A 87 -2.87 15.40 1.82
N SER A 88 -1.66 15.94 1.73
CA SER A 88 -0.42 15.18 1.88
C SER A 88 -0.20 14.62 3.29
N ASP A 89 -0.84 15.22 4.31
CA ASP A 89 -0.69 14.80 5.70
C ASP A 89 -1.21 13.37 5.92
N HIS A 90 -2.21 12.94 5.16
CA HIS A 90 -2.67 11.56 5.19
C HIS A 90 -1.56 10.56 4.85
N PHE A 91 -0.76 10.84 3.81
CA PHE A 91 0.37 9.99 3.45
C PHE A 91 1.45 10.00 4.53
N GLU A 92 1.85 11.19 5.00
CA GLU A 92 2.92 11.33 5.99
C GLU A 92 2.58 10.65 7.32
N ASN A 93 1.36 10.86 7.81
CA ASN A 93 0.87 10.25 9.04
C ASN A 93 0.77 8.72 8.93
N ALA A 94 0.26 8.18 7.82
CA ALA A 94 0.18 6.74 7.60
C ALA A 94 1.59 6.11 7.50
N ALA A 95 2.51 6.75 6.77
CA ALA A 95 3.88 6.27 6.62
C ALA A 95 4.64 6.27 7.95
N GLU A 96 4.47 7.31 8.77
CA GLU A 96 5.09 7.40 10.10
C GLU A 96 4.49 6.38 11.07
N SER A 97 3.18 6.22 11.09
CA SER A 97 2.48 5.21 11.90
C SER A 97 2.95 3.80 11.56
N PHE A 98 3.05 3.48 10.27
CA PHE A 98 3.52 2.17 9.82
C PHE A 98 5.00 1.95 10.14
N ARG A 99 5.85 2.97 10.05
CA ARG A 99 7.25 2.90 10.46
C ARG A 99 7.38 2.57 11.96
N LYS A 100 6.60 3.24 12.81
CA LYS A 100 6.56 2.97 14.26
C LYS A 100 6.06 1.56 14.55
N PHE A 101 5.01 1.11 13.84
CA PHE A 101 4.50 -0.24 13.96
C PHE A 101 5.58 -1.29 13.64
N ILE A 102 6.23 -1.20 12.46
CA ILE A 102 7.30 -2.13 12.05
C ILE A 102 8.47 -2.13 13.06
N SER A 103 8.84 -0.95 13.57
CA SER A 103 9.93 -0.83 14.54
C SER A 103 9.62 -1.56 15.86
N ARG A 104 8.40 -1.39 16.37
CA ARG A 104 7.98 -1.95 17.67
C ARG A 104 7.59 -3.43 17.58
N GLU A 105 7.28 -3.93 16.39
CA GLU A 105 6.85 -5.32 16.21
C GLU A 105 7.97 -6.30 16.56
N GLY A 106 7.76 -7.07 17.62
CA GLY A 106 8.75 -8.01 18.16
C GLY A 106 8.82 -9.35 17.43
N ILE A 107 7.72 -9.76 16.78
CA ILE A 107 7.62 -11.06 16.08
C ILE A 107 8.40 -11.06 14.76
N LEU A 108 8.60 -9.89 14.14
CA LEU A 108 9.34 -9.74 12.90
C LEU A 108 10.85 -9.65 13.15
N SER A 109 11.60 -10.59 12.59
CA SER A 109 13.05 -10.45 12.52
C SER A 109 13.47 -9.23 11.69
N ALA A 110 14.69 -8.73 11.91
CA ALA A 110 15.23 -7.60 11.13
C ALA A 110 15.14 -7.82 9.61
N GLU A 111 15.39 -9.06 9.14
CA GLU A 111 15.27 -9.41 7.73
C GLU A 111 13.84 -9.32 7.20
N LYS A 112 12.85 -9.73 7.99
CA LYS A 112 11.43 -9.66 7.61
C LYS A 112 10.90 -8.22 7.66
N LYS A 113 11.48 -7.33 8.46
CA LYS A 113 11.18 -5.89 8.51
C LYS A 113 11.73 -5.14 7.28
N LYS A 114 12.88 -5.58 6.75
CA LYS A 114 13.62 -4.90 5.67
C LYS A 114 12.79 -4.58 4.43
N PRO A 115 11.96 -5.48 3.87
CA PRO A 115 11.14 -5.20 2.70
C PRO A 115 10.17 -4.02 2.90
N PHE A 116 9.60 -3.88 4.09
CA PHE A 116 8.67 -2.80 4.43
C PHE A 116 9.39 -1.47 4.69
N GLN A 117 10.57 -1.53 5.32
CA GLN A 117 11.42 -0.35 5.52
C GLN A 117 11.90 0.22 4.17
N ASN A 118 12.32 -0.66 3.25
CA ASN A 118 12.70 -0.28 1.90
C ASN A 118 11.52 0.31 1.12
N PHE A 119 10.32 -0.27 1.27
CA PHE A 119 9.09 0.25 0.69
C PHE A 119 8.80 1.67 1.18
N LEU A 120 8.79 1.91 2.49
CA LEU A 120 8.59 3.25 3.06
C LEU A 120 9.65 4.25 2.58
N THR A 121 10.91 3.82 2.48
CA THR A 121 12.00 4.65 1.94
C THR A 121 11.74 5.08 0.50
N MET A 122 11.22 4.17 -0.33
CA MET A 122 10.88 4.49 -1.72
C MET A 122 9.62 5.34 -1.83
N CYS A 123 8.57 5.04 -1.05
CA CYS A 123 7.36 5.88 -1.01
C CYS A 123 7.69 7.33 -0.64
N ASN A 124 8.50 7.55 0.40
CA ASN A 124 8.96 8.89 0.78
C ASN A 124 9.82 9.56 -0.30
N ALA A 125 10.63 8.80 -1.03
CA ALA A 125 11.43 9.35 -2.12
C ALA A 125 10.56 9.78 -3.32
N ILE A 126 9.53 8.98 -3.66
CA ILE A 126 8.55 9.31 -4.70
C ILE A 126 7.73 10.53 -4.29
N PHE A 127 7.21 10.55 -3.06
CA PHE A 127 6.47 11.68 -2.51
C PHE A 127 7.26 12.98 -2.61
N LYS A 128 8.48 12.99 -2.08
CA LYS A 128 9.36 14.17 -2.13
C LYS A 128 9.69 14.61 -3.56
N PHE A 129 9.82 13.67 -4.47
CA PHE A 129 10.07 13.96 -5.87
C PHE A 129 8.88 14.68 -6.50
N HIS A 130 7.67 14.14 -6.39
CA HIS A 130 6.47 14.76 -6.92
C HIS A 130 6.14 16.11 -6.25
N PHE A 131 6.38 16.25 -4.95
CA PHE A 131 6.19 17.50 -4.25
C PHE A 131 7.15 18.59 -4.73
N LYS A 132 8.42 18.23 -5.05
CA LYS A 132 9.41 19.16 -5.62
C LYS A 132 9.17 19.48 -7.09
N GLU A 133 8.57 18.58 -7.86
CA GLU A 133 8.21 18.81 -9.26
C GLU A 133 7.14 19.89 -9.43
N LEU A 134 6.28 20.08 -8.44
CA LEU A 134 5.34 21.21 -8.41
C LEU A 134 6.09 22.55 -8.41
N MET A 135 7.37 22.56 -7.98
CA MET A 135 8.22 23.73 -7.86
C MET A 135 9.21 23.90 -9.02
N ASP A 136 9.63 22.80 -9.71
CA ASP A 136 10.64 22.86 -10.77
C ASP A 136 10.49 21.73 -11.81
N LYS A 137 9.81 22.04 -12.91
CA LYS A 137 9.55 21.09 -14.01
C LYS A 137 10.79 20.63 -14.78
N SER A 138 11.91 21.37 -14.70
CA SER A 138 13.12 21.07 -15.47
C SER A 138 13.85 19.80 -15.02
N ARG A 139 13.55 19.29 -13.82
CA ARG A 139 14.22 18.13 -13.21
C ARG A 139 13.48 16.81 -13.33
N LYS A 140 12.36 16.79 -14.05
CA LYS A 140 11.44 15.65 -14.09
C LYS A 140 12.11 14.36 -14.58
N GLU A 141 12.58 14.31 -15.79
CA GLU A 141 13.12 13.07 -16.37
C GLU A 141 14.41 12.56 -15.67
N PRO A 142 15.43 13.39 -15.38
CA PRO A 142 16.57 12.93 -14.59
C PRO A 142 16.19 12.41 -13.20
N GLY A 143 15.15 12.97 -12.59
CA GLY A 143 14.64 12.53 -11.30
C GLY A 143 14.01 11.14 -11.35
N LYS A 144 13.17 10.84 -12.33
CA LYS A 144 12.57 9.51 -12.56
C LYS A 144 13.65 8.44 -12.77
N VAL A 145 14.65 8.71 -13.59
CA VAL A 145 15.76 7.79 -13.83
C VAL A 145 16.50 7.47 -12.52
N ARG A 146 16.79 8.47 -11.69
CA ARG A 146 17.43 8.27 -10.39
C ARG A 146 16.57 7.44 -9.43
N LEU A 147 15.25 7.68 -9.39
CA LEU A 147 14.33 6.90 -8.56
C LEU A 147 14.24 5.45 -9.01
N LEU A 148 14.16 5.19 -10.31
CA LEU A 148 14.19 3.83 -10.87
C LEU A 148 15.49 3.11 -10.52
N ALA A 149 16.64 3.76 -10.72
CA ALA A 149 17.94 3.21 -10.36
C ALA A 149 18.06 2.92 -8.85
N LYS A 150 17.50 3.80 -7.99
CA LYS A 150 17.42 3.56 -6.55
C LYS A 150 16.54 2.36 -6.21
N LEU A 151 15.38 2.23 -6.86
CA LEU A 151 14.46 1.10 -6.65
C LEU A 151 15.10 -0.24 -7.02
N GLU A 152 15.90 -0.28 -8.11
CA GLU A 152 16.58 -1.52 -8.54
C GLU A 152 17.66 -1.98 -7.56
N LYS A 153 18.28 -1.08 -6.80
CA LYS A 153 19.25 -1.44 -5.76
C LYS A 153 18.65 -2.21 -4.57
N PHE A 154 17.34 -2.13 -4.38
CA PHE A 154 16.69 -2.89 -3.32
C PHE A 154 16.44 -4.33 -3.76
N TYR A 155 17.19 -5.26 -3.20
CA TYR A 155 17.01 -6.70 -3.43
C TYR A 155 15.65 -7.19 -2.89
N ARG A 156 15.24 -6.71 -1.70
CA ARG A 156 13.96 -7.04 -1.05
C ARG A 156 13.17 -5.78 -0.81
N ILE A 157 12.05 -5.64 -1.50
CA ILE A 157 11.12 -4.53 -1.35
C ILE A 157 9.71 -5.00 -1.68
N THR A 158 8.74 -4.59 -0.86
CA THR A 158 7.33 -4.88 -1.11
C THR A 158 6.77 -3.97 -2.21
N SER A 159 5.78 -4.45 -2.97
CA SER A 159 5.08 -3.68 -4.02
C SER A 159 5.97 -3.08 -5.12
N LYS A 160 7.11 -3.70 -5.44
CA LYS A 160 8.06 -3.19 -6.45
C LYS A 160 7.42 -2.83 -7.80
N PRO A 161 6.53 -3.66 -8.40
CA PRO A 161 5.89 -3.31 -9.67
C PRO A 161 5.03 -2.04 -9.58
N TRP A 162 4.30 -1.87 -8.48
CA TRP A 162 3.48 -0.69 -8.25
C TRP A 162 4.34 0.57 -8.05
N LEU A 163 5.44 0.49 -7.29
CA LEU A 163 6.39 1.59 -7.13
C LEU A 163 6.98 2.04 -8.47
N LYS A 164 7.29 1.09 -9.38
CA LYS A 164 7.72 1.43 -10.75
C LYS A 164 6.66 2.20 -11.52
N LYS A 165 5.37 1.81 -11.39
CA LYS A 165 4.25 2.54 -12.01
C LYS A 165 4.21 3.97 -11.50
N MET A 166 4.25 4.17 -10.18
CA MET A 166 4.19 5.50 -9.54
C MET A 166 5.37 6.43 -9.92
N ILE A 167 6.57 5.89 -10.12
CA ILE A 167 7.72 6.69 -10.57
C ILE A 167 7.53 7.18 -12.02
N ARG A 168 6.84 6.41 -12.85
CA ARG A 168 6.63 6.72 -14.27
C ARG A 168 5.50 7.74 -14.51
N GLU A 169 4.56 7.83 -13.62
CA GLU A 169 3.50 8.85 -13.63
C GLU A 169 4.06 10.25 -13.42
#